data_e768a8c4dfe3ee30f6a744028dfc63af
#
_entry.id   e768a8c4dfe3ee30f6a744028dfc63af
#
_cell.length_a   1.000
_cell.length_b   1.000
_cell.length_c   1.000
_cell.angle_alpha   90.00
_cell.angle_beta   90.00
_cell.angle_gamma   90.00
#
_symmetry.space_group_name_H-M   'P 1'
#
loop_
_entity.id
_entity.type
_entity.pdbx_description
1 polymer ?
#
loop_
_entity_poly.entity_id
_entity_poly.type
_entity_poly.pdbx_seq_one_letter_code
_entity_poly.pdbx_strand_id
1 'polypeptide(L)'
;MTQEQRPPLPSAARTVFFVSDGTGITAETFGHSVLTQFELRFRQVRLPFIDTLDKAHDAARKINEAFATDGQRPIIFSTLVQTQLSDVIRQCKGMYMDLFQTFVAPLEQELNVKSTH
;
A
#
# COMPACT_ATOMS: atom_id res chain seq x y z
N MET A 1 35.25 -9.04 10.20
CA MET A 1 34.55 -8.81 10.31
C MET A 1 33.91 -8.65 10.11
N THR A 2 33.77 -8.90 10.12
CA THR A 2 33.09 -8.54 10.08
C THR A 2 32.14 -8.42 10.26
N GLN A 3 31.69 -8.60 10.45
CA GLN A 3 30.72 -8.34 10.62
C GLN A 3 30.23 -7.61 10.95
N GLU A 4 30.35 -7.40 11.10
CA GLU A 4 29.96 -6.64 11.33
C GLU A 4 29.60 -5.81 11.01
N GLN A 5 29.66 -5.73 10.36
CA GLN A 5 29.30 -4.89 9.90
C GLN A 5 28.28 -4.75 9.11
N ARG A 6 27.69 -5.12 9.38
CA ARG A 6 26.55 -5.11 8.86
C ARG A 6 25.84 -3.94 9.28
N PRO A 7 25.15 -3.33 8.46
CA PRO A 7 24.43 -2.15 8.79
C PRO A 7 23.41 -2.54 9.77
N PRO A 8 23.14 -1.74 10.59
CA PRO A 8 22.13 -1.98 11.51
C PRO A 8 20.90 -2.09 10.69
N LEU A 9 20.09 -2.95 11.03
CA LEU A 9 18.96 -3.07 10.42
C LEU A 9 18.36 -1.82 10.40
N PRO A 10 17.92 -1.49 9.46
CA PRO A 10 17.38 -0.28 9.26
C PRO A 10 16.49 -0.02 10.33
N SER A 11 17.07 0.56 11.15
CA SER A 11 16.27 1.17 11.97
C SER A 11 15.23 1.73 11.09
N ALA A 12 15.43 1.85 9.92
CA ALA A 12 14.49 2.41 9.12
C ALA A 12 13.77 1.34 8.44
N ALA A 13 12.91 0.77 9.08
CA ALA A 13 12.00 -0.09 8.41
C ALA A 13 11.22 0.76 7.43
N ARG A 14 11.09 0.26 6.23
CA ARG A 14 10.25 0.92 5.23
C ARG A 14 8.80 0.80 5.67
N THR A 15 8.02 1.84 5.43
CA THR A 15 6.60 1.83 5.79
C THR A 15 5.77 1.25 4.65
N VAL A 16 4.81 0.41 5.01
CA VAL A 16 3.86 -0.17 4.07
C VAL A 16 2.48 0.25 4.51
N PHE A 17 1.71 0.79 3.57
CA PHE A 17 0.36 1.24 3.85
C PHE A 17 -0.65 0.33 3.17
N PHE A 18 -1.69 -0.03 3.90
CA PHE A 18 -2.81 -0.79 3.35
C PHE A 18 -4.00 0.17 3.26
N VAL A 19 -4.32 0.57 2.04
CA VAL A 19 -5.32 1.61 1.78
C VAL A 19 -6.60 0.97 1.26
N SER A 20 -7.72 1.32 1.86
CA SER A 20 -8.99 0.70 1.51
C SER A 20 -10.14 1.67 1.78
N ASP A 21 -11.25 1.49 1.05
CA ASP A 21 -12.48 2.21 1.37
C ASP A 21 -13.30 1.46 2.42
N GLY A 22 -12.90 0.26 2.77
CA GLY A 22 -13.51 -0.51 3.86
C GLY A 22 -12.53 -0.68 4.99
N THR A 23 -12.52 -1.86 5.61
CA THR A 23 -11.70 -2.11 6.79
C THR A 23 -10.21 -2.24 6.50
N GLY A 24 -9.86 -2.56 5.26
CA GLY A 24 -8.46 -2.77 4.90
C GLY A 24 -7.97 -4.18 5.13
N ILE A 25 -8.85 -5.09 5.55
CA ILE A 25 -8.43 -6.45 5.85
C ILE A 25 -7.88 -7.17 4.62
N THR A 26 -8.54 -7.02 3.46
CA THR A 26 -8.07 -7.70 2.26
C THR A 26 -6.69 -7.20 1.83
N ALA A 27 -6.52 -5.89 1.81
CA ALA A 27 -5.24 -5.32 1.43
C ALA A 27 -4.14 -5.75 2.40
N GLU A 28 -4.45 -5.76 3.69
CA GLU A 28 -3.48 -6.16 4.70
C GLU A 28 -3.12 -7.63 4.59
N THR A 29 -4.12 -8.50 4.45
CA THR A 29 -3.89 -9.94 4.37
C THR A 29 -3.05 -10.28 3.15
N PHE A 30 -3.41 -9.71 2.00
CA PHE A 30 -2.66 -9.95 0.77
C PHE A 30 -1.24 -9.40 0.89
N GLY A 31 -1.13 -8.16 1.33
CA GLY A 31 0.18 -7.52 1.43
C GLY A 31 1.07 -8.25 2.41
N HIS A 32 0.53 -8.66 3.54
CA HIS A 32 1.32 -9.40 4.53
C HIS A 32 1.86 -10.70 3.93
N SER A 33 1.02 -11.43 3.20
CA SER A 33 1.46 -12.68 2.56
C SER A 33 2.60 -12.46 1.58
N VAL A 34 2.53 -11.36 0.82
CA VAL A 34 3.57 -11.03 -0.14
C VAL A 34 4.84 -10.59 0.58
N LEU A 35 4.70 -9.76 1.60
CA LEU A 35 5.85 -9.22 2.31
C LEU A 35 6.65 -10.28 3.05
N THR A 36 6.00 -11.37 3.47
CA THR A 36 6.71 -12.44 4.16
C THR A 36 7.69 -13.17 3.26
N GLN A 37 7.64 -12.92 1.95
CA GLN A 37 8.61 -13.51 1.02
C GLN A 37 9.97 -12.82 1.11
N PHE A 38 10.06 -11.71 1.82
CA PHE A 38 11.28 -10.93 1.93
C PHE A 38 11.73 -10.88 3.38
N GLU A 39 13.04 -11.02 3.59
CA GLU A 39 13.58 -10.99 4.95
C GLU A 39 13.90 -9.55 5.31
N LEU A 40 12.88 -8.75 5.40
CA LEU A 40 13.01 -7.34 5.75
C LEU A 40 11.97 -6.98 6.78
N ARG A 41 12.21 -5.91 7.49
CA ARG A 41 11.23 -5.41 8.42
C ARG A 41 10.46 -4.30 7.77
N PHE A 42 9.16 -4.34 7.95
CA PHE A 42 8.27 -3.31 7.42
C PHE A 42 7.41 -2.78 8.56
N ARG A 43 7.28 -1.45 8.59
CA ARG A 43 6.31 -0.82 9.49
C ARG A 43 4.99 -0.82 8.73
N GLN A 44 3.99 -1.49 9.26
CA GLN A 44 2.74 -1.68 8.55
C GLN A 44 1.65 -0.80 9.15
N VAL A 45 1.01 -0.02 8.30
CA VAL A 45 0.00 0.95 8.72
C VAL A 45 -1.25 0.75 7.88
N ARG A 46 -2.38 0.60 8.53
CA ARG A 46 -3.65 0.46 7.82
C ARG A 46 -4.30 1.84 7.71
N LEU A 47 -4.74 2.18 6.52
CA LEU A 47 -5.48 3.42 6.28
C LEU A 47 -6.87 3.02 5.74
N PRO A 48 -7.79 2.68 6.65
CA PRO A 48 -9.10 2.19 6.23
C PRO A 48 -10.09 3.32 6.02
N PHE A 49 -11.22 2.97 5.43
CA PHE A 49 -12.38 3.87 5.30
C PHE A 49 -12.08 5.13 4.52
N ILE A 50 -11.25 5.01 3.48
CA ILE A 50 -10.97 6.12 2.60
C ILE A 50 -12.11 6.19 1.59
N ASP A 51 -13.14 6.96 1.93
CA ASP A 51 -14.34 7.03 1.11
C ASP A 51 -14.68 8.46 0.67
N THR A 52 -13.83 9.43 0.98
CA THR A 52 -14.00 10.80 0.52
C THR A 52 -12.68 11.35 0.02
N LEU A 53 -12.75 12.42 -0.75
CA LEU A 53 -11.54 13.08 -1.23
C LEU A 53 -10.71 13.63 -0.08
N ASP A 54 -11.36 14.17 0.95
CA ASP A 54 -10.62 14.68 2.10
C ASP A 54 -9.81 13.57 2.77
N LYS A 55 -10.41 12.41 2.92
CA LYS A 55 -9.70 11.28 3.52
C LYS A 55 -8.58 10.78 2.61
N ALA A 56 -8.79 10.81 1.30
CA ALA A 56 -7.75 10.41 0.36
C ALA A 56 -6.56 11.36 0.42
N HIS A 57 -6.83 12.67 0.49
CA HIS A 57 -5.75 13.64 0.61
C HIS A 57 -5.02 13.49 1.95
N ASP A 58 -5.73 13.21 3.01
CA ASP A 58 -5.10 13.00 4.31
C ASP A 58 -4.21 11.76 4.28
N ALA A 59 -4.68 10.71 3.63
CA ALA A 59 -3.88 9.50 3.48
C ALA A 59 -2.61 9.78 2.67
N ALA A 60 -2.74 10.52 1.56
CA ALA A 60 -1.59 10.86 0.74
C ALA A 60 -0.57 11.68 1.55
N ARG A 61 -1.05 12.58 2.40
CA ARG A 61 -0.17 13.36 3.25
C ARG A 61 0.60 12.48 4.21
N LYS A 62 -0.07 11.49 4.81
CA LYS A 62 0.59 10.56 5.73
C LYS A 62 1.64 9.72 5.00
N ILE A 63 1.35 9.31 3.79
CA ILE A 63 2.30 8.54 2.99
C ILE A 63 3.52 9.39 2.66
N ASN A 64 3.30 10.65 2.29
CA ASN A 64 4.41 11.56 1.99
C ASN A 64 5.26 11.84 3.24
N GLU A 65 4.62 11.92 4.40
CA GLU A 65 5.34 12.10 5.66
C GLU A 65 6.23 10.91 5.96
N ALA A 66 5.74 9.69 5.67
CA ALA A 66 6.56 8.50 5.88
C ALA A 66 7.77 8.52 4.96
N PHE A 67 7.59 8.95 3.71
CA PHE A 67 8.71 9.08 2.80
C PHE A 67 9.76 10.05 3.35
N ALA A 68 9.31 11.20 3.86
CA ALA A 68 10.23 12.18 4.39
C ALA A 68 10.95 11.67 5.64
N THR A 69 10.24 10.95 6.49
CA THR A 69 10.80 10.45 7.73
C THR A 69 11.76 9.28 7.49
N ASP A 70 11.37 8.35 6.63
CA ASP A 70 12.13 7.12 6.43
C ASP A 70 13.26 7.28 5.44
N GLY A 71 13.18 8.28 4.57
CA GLY A 71 14.14 8.42 3.48
C GLY A 71 14.01 7.30 2.46
N GLN A 72 12.93 6.55 2.51
CA GLN A 72 12.68 5.46 1.59
C GLN A 72 11.25 5.53 1.11
N ARG A 73 11.04 5.13 -0.11
CA ARG A 73 9.72 5.17 -0.75
C ARG A 73 8.77 4.20 -0.07
N PRO A 74 7.67 4.67 0.49
CA PRO A 74 6.69 3.76 1.10
C PRO A 74 6.06 2.85 0.05
N ILE A 75 5.57 1.72 0.50
CA ILE A 75 4.87 0.77 -0.36
C ILE A 75 3.39 0.83 -0.02
N ILE A 76 2.54 0.81 -1.03
CA ILE A 76 1.10 0.93 -0.84
C ILE A 76 0.39 -0.23 -1.50
N PHE A 77 -0.38 -0.97 -0.73
CA PHE A 77 -1.31 -1.97 -1.25
C PHE A 77 -2.71 -1.36 -1.14
N SER A 78 -3.39 -1.21 -2.27
CA SER A 78 -4.67 -0.52 -2.29
C SER A 78 -5.78 -1.40 -2.85
N THR A 79 -6.93 -1.33 -2.20
CA THR A 79 -8.16 -1.94 -2.72
C THR A 79 -9.22 -0.88 -2.95
N LEU A 80 -8.81 0.36 -3.19
CA LEU A 80 -9.77 1.43 -3.50
C LEU A 80 -10.46 1.14 -4.83
N VAL A 81 -11.76 1.37 -4.86
CA VAL A 81 -12.55 1.13 -6.05
C VAL A 81 -12.74 2.39 -6.87
N GLN A 82 -12.96 3.52 -6.21
CA GLN A 82 -13.26 4.76 -6.92
C GLN A 82 -11.99 5.39 -7.48
N THR A 83 -11.99 5.59 -8.79
CA THR A 83 -10.82 6.12 -9.48
C THR A 83 -10.38 7.47 -8.94
N GLN A 84 -11.32 8.36 -8.64
CA GLN A 84 -10.92 9.68 -8.19
C GLN A 84 -10.21 9.64 -6.83
N LEU A 85 -10.50 8.65 -6.00
CA LEU A 85 -9.80 8.51 -4.73
C LEU A 85 -8.43 7.88 -4.95
N SER A 86 -8.35 6.84 -5.76
CA SER A 86 -7.08 6.19 -6.04
C SER A 86 -6.12 7.13 -6.77
N ASP A 87 -6.65 8.02 -7.61
CA ASP A 87 -5.79 8.98 -8.32
C ASP A 87 -5.08 9.92 -7.35
N VAL A 88 -5.76 10.32 -6.28
CA VAL A 88 -5.12 11.16 -5.27
C VAL A 88 -3.94 10.42 -4.64
N ILE A 89 -4.16 9.15 -4.28
CA ILE A 89 -3.11 8.35 -3.63
C ILE A 89 -1.96 8.07 -4.61
N ARG A 90 -2.28 7.85 -5.90
CA ARG A 90 -1.24 7.58 -6.90
C ARG A 90 -0.24 8.72 -7.03
N GLN A 91 -0.65 9.92 -6.70
CA GLN A 91 0.22 11.09 -6.85
C GLN A 91 1.16 11.27 -5.67
N CYS A 92 1.01 10.48 -4.63
CA CYS A 92 1.89 10.59 -3.48
C CYS A 92 3.26 9.96 -3.79
N LYS A 93 4.19 10.11 -2.86
CA LYS A 93 5.55 9.63 -3.07
C LYS A 93 5.72 8.20 -2.60
N GLY A 94 4.83 7.32 -3.02
CA GLY A 94 4.87 5.92 -2.65
C GLY A 94 4.77 5.03 -3.86
N MET A 95 5.08 3.76 -3.69
CA MET A 95 4.93 2.77 -4.73
C MET A 95 3.50 2.24 -4.63
N TYR A 96 2.64 2.68 -5.53
CA TYR A 96 1.22 2.35 -5.48
C TYR A 96 0.95 1.05 -6.23
N MET A 97 0.35 0.10 -5.54
CA MET A 97 -0.05 -1.17 -6.17
C MET A 97 -1.54 -1.36 -5.97
N ASP A 98 -2.26 -1.38 -7.08
CA ASP A 98 -3.71 -1.49 -7.08
C ASP A 98 -4.08 -2.96 -7.27
N LEU A 99 -4.59 -3.59 -6.22
CA LEU A 99 -4.88 -5.01 -6.26
C LEU A 99 -6.02 -5.32 -7.23
N PHE A 100 -7.00 -4.43 -7.33
CA PHE A 100 -8.12 -4.68 -8.23
C PHE A 100 -7.67 -4.58 -9.69
N GLN A 101 -6.87 -3.56 -10.00
CA GLN A 101 -6.39 -3.41 -11.36
C GLN A 101 -5.50 -4.57 -11.76
N THR A 102 -4.72 -5.07 -10.82
CA THR A 102 -3.77 -6.14 -11.11
C THR A 102 -4.44 -7.50 -11.23
N PHE A 103 -5.44 -7.78 -10.39
CA PHE A 103 -6.01 -9.12 -10.32
C PHE A 103 -7.48 -9.21 -10.72
N VAL A 104 -8.30 -8.23 -10.35
CA VAL A 104 -9.74 -8.30 -10.63
C VAL A 104 -10.02 -7.95 -12.08
N ALA A 105 -9.38 -6.92 -12.63
CA ALA A 105 -9.65 -6.51 -14.00
C ALA A 105 -9.35 -7.61 -15.02
N PRO A 106 -8.21 -8.31 -14.94
CA PRO A 106 -7.97 -9.43 -15.86
C PRO A 106 -9.01 -10.56 -15.73
N LEU A 107 -9.46 -10.81 -14.48
CA LEU A 107 -10.46 -11.85 -14.27
C LEU A 107 -11.82 -11.44 -14.84
N GLU A 108 -12.18 -10.16 -14.72
CA GLU A 108 -13.41 -9.67 -15.33
C GLU A 108 -13.40 -9.90 -16.83
N GLN A 109 -12.27 -9.67 -17.45
CA GLN A 109 -12.13 -9.89 -18.87
C GLN A 109 -12.24 -11.36 -19.23
N GLU A 110 -11.52 -12.20 -18.50
CA GLU A 110 -11.50 -13.63 -18.78
C GLU A 110 -12.88 -14.26 -18.57
N LEU A 111 -13.56 -13.86 -17.50
CA LEU A 111 -14.84 -14.43 -17.14
C LEU A 111 -16.00 -13.74 -17.84
N ASN A 112 -15.75 -12.58 -18.45
CA ASN A 112 -16.78 -11.78 -19.10
C ASN A 112 -17.89 -11.40 -18.12
N VAL A 113 -17.51 -11.07 -16.90
CA VAL A 113 -18.43 -10.71 -15.82
C VAL A 113 -17.80 -9.57 -15.02
N LYS A 114 -18.61 -8.63 -14.58
CA LYS A 114 -18.12 -7.55 -13.73
C LYS A 114 -18.13 -7.99 -12.29
N SER A 115 -17.09 -7.62 -11.54
CA SER A 115 -17.05 -7.95 -10.13
C SER A 115 -18.08 -7.10 -9.39
N THR A 116 -18.52 -7.59 -8.26
CA THR A 116 -19.52 -6.87 -7.46
C THR A 116 -18.86 -6.06 -6.37
N HIS A 117 -17.55 -6.18 -6.25
CA HIS A 117 -16.81 -5.51 -5.20
C HIS A 117 -17.35 -5.85 -3.84
#